data_886484cebe74a6f6ff374dda9eff50ee
#
_entry.id   886484cebe74a6f6ff374dda9eff50ee
#
_cell.length_a   1.000
_cell.length_b   1.000
_cell.length_c   1.000
_cell.angle_alpha   90.00
_cell.angle_beta   90.00
_cell.angle_gamma   90.00
#
_symmetry.space_group_name_H-M   'P 1'
#
loop_
_entity.id
_entity.type
_entity.pdbx_description
1 polymer ?
#
loop_
_entity_poly.entity_id
_entity_poly.type
_entity_poly.pdbx_seq_one_letter_code
_entity_poly.pdbx_strand_id
1 'polypeptide(L)'
;MKFLLTLALSLSVPLTGSVAQPLTSDSLNPMARSVARPRVAVVLSGGGAKGMAHIGVLKVIEKAGIPIDIVTGTSMGSLVGGLYSVGWNATQLDSLVRHQNWSFLLSDKTDYYSEDLFGRRKQDTYFLSKTLTAGKRKLSEAGGLIMGKNLRTPFDHLTVGYNDSIDFNRLPIPFSCVATNIVDNSEYDFHSGVLAEAMRSSMSIPLAFTPIRKGDMVLVDGGLRNNYPADIAREMGAGYIIGATVQGPPKTADDLTSGSGVLGQIIDVNCKNKYDANLSITDIAIRVNTAGYNAASFTHAAI
;
A
#
# COMPACT_ATOMS: atom_id res chain seq x y z
N MET A 1 26.86 58.76 -83.50
CA MET A 1 25.52 58.59 -82.95
C MET A 1 24.91 57.38 -83.62
N LYS A 2 25.00 56.18 -83.09
CA LYS A 2 24.33 54.98 -83.56
C LYS A 2 23.87 54.21 -82.38
N PHE A 3 22.59 54.12 -82.19
CA PHE A 3 21.98 53.22 -81.15
C PHE A 3 21.92 51.80 -81.65
N LEU A 4 22.50 50.88 -80.90
CA LEU A 4 22.26 49.47 -81.15
C LEU A 4 21.21 49.01 -80.13
N LEU A 5 20.12 48.49 -80.70
CA LEU A 5 19.05 47.87 -79.93
C LEU A 5 19.36 46.38 -79.83
N THR A 6 19.60 45.88 -78.68
CA THR A 6 19.77 44.40 -78.44
C THR A 6 18.47 43.87 -77.90
N LEU A 7 17.87 42.96 -78.62
CA LEU A 7 16.65 42.25 -78.23
C LEU A 7 17.02 41.07 -77.42
N ALA A 8 16.65 41.09 -76.13
CA ALA A 8 16.87 39.92 -75.24
C ALA A 8 15.56 39.12 -75.19
N LEU A 9 15.61 37.92 -75.74
CA LEU A 9 14.54 36.92 -75.69
C LEU A 9 14.63 36.22 -74.35
N SER A 10 13.68 36.51 -73.44
CA SER A 10 13.60 35.79 -72.13
C SER A 10 12.71 34.54 -72.30
N LEU A 11 13.34 33.38 -72.31
CA LEU A 11 12.66 32.08 -72.06
C LEU A 11 12.26 31.97 -70.60
N SER A 12 11.00 32.12 -70.28
CA SER A 12 10.48 31.76 -68.94
C SER A 12 10.13 30.25 -68.89
N VAL A 13 10.95 29.48 -68.23
CA VAL A 13 10.64 28.11 -67.88
C VAL A 13 9.85 28.15 -66.56
N PRO A 14 8.65 27.60 -66.47
CA PRO A 14 7.97 27.50 -65.18
C PRO A 14 8.65 26.44 -64.33
N LEU A 15 9.36 26.85 -63.23
CA LEU A 15 9.78 25.97 -62.16
C LEU A 15 8.53 25.58 -61.35
N THR A 16 7.97 24.43 -61.65
CA THR A 16 7.04 23.78 -60.71
C THR A 16 7.84 23.31 -59.51
N GLY A 17 8.02 24.19 -58.54
CA GLY A 17 8.57 23.82 -57.25
C GLY A 17 7.62 22.89 -56.52
N SER A 18 7.93 21.60 -56.53
CA SER A 18 7.33 20.64 -55.59
C SER A 18 7.75 21.05 -54.20
N VAL A 19 6.85 21.69 -53.44
CA VAL A 19 7.08 21.96 -52.01
C VAL A 19 7.10 20.61 -51.31
N ALA A 20 8.28 20.16 -50.97
CA ALA A 20 8.44 19.01 -50.07
C ALA A 20 7.76 19.35 -48.73
N GLN A 21 6.68 18.67 -48.42
CA GLN A 21 6.09 18.75 -47.08
C GLN A 21 7.14 18.30 -46.05
N PRO A 22 7.30 18.99 -44.91
CA PRO A 22 8.18 18.51 -43.87
C PRO A 22 7.64 17.16 -43.41
N LEU A 23 8.48 16.13 -43.52
CA LEU A 23 8.23 14.82 -42.94
C LEU A 23 8.09 15.01 -41.42
N THR A 24 6.88 14.80 -40.91
CA THR A 24 6.65 14.77 -39.49
C THR A 24 7.47 13.63 -38.91
N SER A 25 8.04 13.80 -37.70
CA SER A 25 8.87 12.82 -37.04
C SER A 25 8.23 11.42 -36.93
N ASP A 26 6.91 11.33 -37.02
CA ASP A 26 6.12 10.11 -37.03
C ASP A 26 6.22 9.28 -38.32
N SER A 27 6.68 9.88 -39.45
CA SER A 27 6.81 9.19 -40.73
C SER A 27 8.16 8.48 -40.90
N LEU A 28 9.14 8.76 -40.01
CA LEU A 28 10.49 8.23 -40.13
C LEU A 28 10.74 6.93 -39.35
N ASN A 29 9.78 6.44 -38.55
CA ASN A 29 9.96 5.20 -37.82
C ASN A 29 8.66 4.38 -37.70
N PRO A 30 8.24 3.66 -38.76
CA PRO A 30 7.08 2.78 -38.71
C PRO A 30 7.26 1.58 -37.76
N MET A 31 8.47 1.34 -37.25
CA MET A 31 8.76 0.28 -36.27
C MET A 31 8.79 0.75 -34.82
N ALA A 32 8.64 2.06 -34.55
CA ALA A 32 8.65 2.61 -33.19
C ALA A 32 7.24 2.81 -32.62
N ARG A 33 6.25 2.01 -33.02
CA ARG A 33 5.17 1.72 -32.09
C ARG A 33 5.78 0.79 -31.03
N SER A 34 6.36 1.38 -29.98
CA SER A 34 6.64 0.62 -28.77
C SER A 34 5.29 0.03 -28.36
N VAL A 35 5.12 -1.27 -28.52
CA VAL A 35 4.01 -1.98 -27.92
C VAL A 35 4.17 -1.69 -26.44
N ALA A 36 3.35 -0.80 -25.90
CA ALA A 36 3.42 -0.44 -24.51
C ALA A 36 3.25 -1.76 -23.73
N ARG A 37 4.29 -2.15 -22.97
CA ARG A 37 4.19 -3.35 -22.16
C ARG A 37 2.98 -3.24 -21.23
N PRO A 38 2.33 -4.33 -20.90
CA PRO A 38 1.26 -4.29 -19.90
C PRO A 38 1.82 -3.76 -18.57
N ARG A 39 1.04 -2.90 -17.91
CA ARG A 39 1.39 -2.41 -16.57
C ARG A 39 1.36 -3.57 -15.59
N VAL A 40 2.43 -3.72 -14.83
CA VAL A 40 2.58 -4.77 -13.82
C VAL A 40 2.16 -4.23 -12.46
N ALA A 41 1.18 -4.88 -11.84
CA ALA A 41 0.82 -4.59 -10.46
C ALA A 41 1.37 -5.63 -9.50
N VAL A 42 1.76 -5.18 -8.31
CA VAL A 42 2.04 -6.03 -7.16
C VAL A 42 0.91 -5.89 -6.14
N VAL A 43 0.30 -7.01 -5.78
CA VAL A 43 -0.79 -7.10 -4.80
C VAL A 43 -0.29 -7.78 -3.54
N LEU A 44 -0.45 -7.12 -2.38
CA LEU A 44 0.08 -7.57 -1.09
C LEU A 44 -1.06 -7.79 -0.09
N SER A 45 -1.25 -9.04 0.34
CA SER A 45 -2.32 -9.37 1.26
C SER A 45 -2.11 -8.84 2.68
N GLY A 46 -3.18 -8.74 3.45
CA GLY A 46 -3.09 -8.60 4.90
C GLY A 46 -2.59 -9.90 5.56
N GLY A 47 -2.20 -9.80 6.83
CA GLY A 47 -1.76 -10.97 7.60
C GLY A 47 -0.97 -10.66 8.87
N GLY A 48 -1.02 -9.43 9.38
CA GLY A 48 -0.27 -9.01 10.56
C GLY A 48 1.24 -9.22 10.37
N ALA A 49 1.93 -9.74 11.38
CA ALA A 49 3.38 -9.98 11.33
C ALA A 49 3.81 -10.84 10.14
N LYS A 50 3.00 -11.81 9.70
CA LYS A 50 3.30 -12.65 8.53
C LYS A 50 3.48 -11.82 7.25
N GLY A 51 2.79 -10.68 7.13
CA GLY A 51 2.89 -9.79 5.97
C GLY A 51 4.27 -9.16 5.77
N MET A 52 5.17 -9.20 6.77
CA MET A 52 6.58 -8.82 6.58
C MET A 52 7.27 -9.69 5.53
N ALA A 53 6.79 -10.92 5.30
CA ALA A 53 7.30 -11.80 4.26
C ALA A 53 7.10 -11.26 2.82
N HIS A 54 6.20 -10.30 2.61
CA HIS A 54 6.06 -9.59 1.33
C HIS A 54 7.34 -8.90 0.90
N ILE A 55 8.17 -8.46 1.86
CA ILE A 55 9.48 -7.87 1.59
C ILE A 55 10.39 -8.85 0.84
N GLY A 56 10.33 -10.14 1.22
CA GLY A 56 11.06 -11.20 0.52
C GLY A 56 10.60 -11.35 -0.94
N VAL A 57 9.30 -11.23 -1.18
CA VAL A 57 8.74 -11.28 -2.54
C VAL A 57 9.22 -10.07 -3.35
N LEU A 58 9.16 -8.86 -2.78
CA LEU A 58 9.68 -7.65 -3.44
C LEU A 58 11.16 -7.77 -3.79
N LYS A 59 12.01 -8.33 -2.89
CA LYS A 59 13.43 -8.60 -3.19
C LYS A 59 13.61 -9.48 -4.42
N VAL A 60 12.78 -10.51 -4.58
CA VAL A 60 12.84 -11.40 -5.74
C VAL A 60 12.42 -10.67 -7.01
N ILE A 61 11.35 -9.86 -6.95
CA ILE A 61 10.85 -9.06 -8.08
C ILE A 61 11.92 -8.04 -8.52
N GLU A 62 12.52 -7.31 -7.56
CA GLU A 62 13.62 -6.37 -7.83
C GLU A 62 14.83 -7.08 -8.48
N LYS A 63 15.26 -8.22 -7.90
CA LYS A 63 16.38 -9.00 -8.43
C LYS A 63 16.12 -9.53 -9.85
N ALA A 64 14.86 -9.85 -10.15
CA ALA A 64 14.43 -10.28 -11.48
C ALA A 64 14.35 -9.12 -12.49
N GLY A 65 14.50 -7.86 -12.04
CA GLY A 65 14.37 -6.68 -12.89
C GLY A 65 12.95 -6.44 -13.41
N ILE A 66 11.94 -6.97 -12.72
CA ILE A 66 10.54 -6.79 -13.12
C ILE A 66 10.08 -5.40 -12.69
N PRO A 67 9.69 -4.52 -13.63
CA PRO A 67 9.21 -3.20 -13.29
C PRO A 67 7.82 -3.29 -12.64
N ILE A 68 7.63 -2.54 -11.56
CA ILE A 68 6.35 -2.44 -10.84
C ILE A 68 5.73 -1.08 -11.16
N ASP A 69 4.52 -1.08 -11.71
CA ASP A 69 3.79 0.13 -12.13
C ASP A 69 2.64 0.50 -11.20
N ILE A 70 2.17 -0.46 -10.38
CA ILE A 70 1.06 -0.28 -9.46
C ILE A 70 1.33 -1.17 -8.23
N VAL A 71 0.98 -0.66 -7.05
CA VAL A 71 0.97 -1.47 -5.83
C VAL A 71 -0.39 -1.33 -5.15
N THR A 72 -0.98 -2.46 -4.77
CA THR A 72 -2.17 -2.46 -3.92
C THR A 72 -1.94 -3.35 -2.70
N GLY A 73 -2.53 -2.98 -1.57
CA GLY A 73 -2.29 -3.73 -0.35
C GLY A 73 -3.34 -3.58 0.72
N THR A 74 -3.39 -4.55 1.62
CA THR A 74 -4.30 -4.55 2.78
C THR A 74 -3.50 -4.78 4.06
N SER A 75 -3.81 -4.06 5.15
CA SER A 75 -3.19 -4.24 6.46
C SER A 75 -1.65 -4.15 6.39
N MET A 76 -0.90 -5.18 6.80
CA MET A 76 0.56 -5.19 6.65
C MET A 76 1.01 -5.06 5.19
N GLY A 77 0.24 -5.59 4.24
CA GLY A 77 0.50 -5.38 2.81
C GLY A 77 0.38 -3.91 2.40
N SER A 78 -0.51 -3.13 3.06
CA SER A 78 -0.60 -1.69 2.83
C SER A 78 0.62 -0.94 3.38
N LEU A 79 1.19 -1.37 4.50
CA LEU A 79 2.40 -0.78 5.06
C LEU A 79 3.62 -1.02 4.16
N VAL A 80 3.84 -2.28 3.80
CA VAL A 80 4.95 -2.65 2.91
C VAL A 80 4.79 -1.99 1.55
N GLY A 81 3.59 -2.06 0.96
CA GLY A 81 3.28 -1.49 -0.35
C GLY A 81 3.33 0.03 -0.38
N GLY A 82 2.77 0.70 0.63
CA GLY A 82 2.77 2.16 0.73
C GLY A 82 4.18 2.73 0.88
N LEU A 83 5.03 2.14 1.72
CA LEU A 83 6.42 2.53 1.85
C LEU A 83 7.20 2.26 0.55
N TYR A 84 6.97 1.12 -0.09
CA TYR A 84 7.56 0.80 -1.38
C TYR A 84 7.17 1.82 -2.46
N SER A 85 5.92 2.24 -2.46
CA SER A 85 5.36 3.19 -3.44
C SER A 85 5.95 4.61 -3.33
N VAL A 86 6.46 4.99 -2.15
CA VAL A 86 7.15 6.29 -1.95
C VAL A 86 8.67 6.19 -2.13
N GLY A 87 9.19 5.03 -2.56
CA GLY A 87 10.59 4.88 -2.98
C GLY A 87 11.48 4.05 -2.04
N TRP A 88 10.93 3.44 -0.98
CA TRP A 88 11.70 2.48 -0.18
C TRP A 88 11.91 1.19 -0.99
N ASN A 89 13.15 0.75 -1.15
CA ASN A 89 13.43 -0.55 -1.78
C ASN A 89 13.30 -1.71 -0.77
N ALA A 90 13.23 -2.93 -1.29
CA ALA A 90 13.01 -4.11 -0.44
C ALA A 90 14.13 -4.35 0.57
N THR A 91 15.38 -3.97 0.28
CA THR A 91 16.50 -4.08 1.21
C THR A 91 16.36 -3.08 2.37
N GLN A 92 15.94 -1.86 2.10
CA GLN A 92 15.68 -0.84 3.12
C GLN A 92 14.49 -1.24 4.00
N LEU A 93 13.42 -1.77 3.41
CA LEU A 93 12.27 -2.29 4.15
C LEU A 93 12.67 -3.46 5.06
N ASP A 94 13.49 -4.39 4.59
CA ASP A 94 14.01 -5.50 5.41
C ASP A 94 14.82 -4.99 6.61
N SER A 95 15.72 -4.04 6.37
CA SER A 95 16.47 -3.41 7.45
C SER A 95 15.54 -2.71 8.45
N LEU A 96 14.55 -1.97 7.94
CA LEU A 96 13.57 -1.28 8.77
C LEU A 96 12.84 -2.25 9.71
N VAL A 97 12.23 -3.32 9.20
CA VAL A 97 11.44 -4.24 10.02
C VAL A 97 12.26 -5.02 11.04
N ARG A 98 13.53 -5.32 10.73
CA ARG A 98 14.45 -6.03 11.64
C ARG A 98 14.90 -5.18 12.83
N HIS A 99 15.01 -3.87 12.65
CA HIS A 99 15.53 -2.96 13.70
C HIS A 99 14.42 -2.27 14.50
N GLN A 100 13.15 -2.57 14.25
CA GLN A 100 12.04 -1.98 14.98
C GLN A 100 11.83 -2.64 16.35
N ASN A 101 11.56 -1.82 17.36
CA ASN A 101 11.03 -2.28 18.63
C ASN A 101 9.52 -2.49 18.52
N TRP A 102 9.13 -3.65 17.97
CA TRP A 102 7.72 -3.98 17.75
C TRP A 102 6.88 -3.96 19.02
N SER A 103 7.45 -4.39 20.15
CA SER A 103 6.75 -4.37 21.43
C SER A 103 6.39 -2.95 21.88
N PHE A 104 7.23 -1.96 21.58
CA PHE A 104 6.94 -0.56 21.83
C PHE A 104 5.95 0.00 20.82
N LEU A 105 6.19 -0.22 19.52
CA LEU A 105 5.34 0.29 18.45
C LEU A 105 3.89 -0.20 18.54
N LEU A 106 3.71 -1.47 18.91
CA LEU A 106 2.40 -2.11 19.08
C LEU A 106 1.86 -1.97 20.52
N SER A 107 2.20 -0.86 21.18
CA SER A 107 1.69 -0.50 22.50
C SER A 107 1.40 1.00 22.55
N ASP A 108 0.71 1.43 23.60
CA ASP A 108 0.55 2.86 23.92
C ASP A 108 1.48 3.30 25.06
N LYS A 109 2.54 2.53 25.31
CA LYS A 109 3.53 2.89 26.34
C LYS A 109 4.24 4.15 25.92
N THR A 110 4.41 5.07 26.86
CA THR A 110 5.24 6.24 26.66
C THR A 110 6.69 5.86 26.88
N ASP A 111 7.63 6.49 26.17
CA ASP A 111 9.04 6.28 26.43
C ASP A 111 9.34 6.68 27.88
N TYR A 112 9.92 5.74 28.64
CA TYR A 112 10.23 5.92 30.06
C TYR A 112 11.02 7.20 30.34
N TYR A 113 11.93 7.57 29.43
CA TYR A 113 12.76 8.76 29.60
C TYR A 113 12.06 10.08 29.25
N SER A 114 10.98 10.03 28.48
CA SER A 114 10.16 11.20 28.15
C SER A 114 9.06 11.48 29.19
N GLU A 115 8.81 10.54 30.10
CA GLU A 115 7.82 10.67 31.17
C GLU A 115 8.36 11.47 32.37
N ASP A 116 7.46 12.20 33.02
CA ASP A 116 7.74 12.79 34.32
C ASP A 116 7.86 11.72 35.42
N LEU A 117 8.25 12.12 36.63
CA LEU A 117 8.44 11.21 37.76
C LEU A 117 7.16 10.42 38.11
N PHE A 118 6.00 11.03 37.96
CA PHE A 118 4.72 10.38 38.23
C PHE A 118 4.38 9.34 37.17
N GLY A 119 4.62 9.66 35.89
CA GLY A 119 4.43 8.75 34.78
C GLY A 119 5.33 7.52 34.90
N ARG A 120 6.61 7.70 35.21
CA ARG A 120 7.57 6.60 35.45
C ARG A 120 7.12 5.70 36.58
N ARG A 121 6.76 6.28 37.73
CA ARG A 121 6.27 5.52 38.90
C ARG A 121 5.01 4.74 38.56
N LYS A 122 4.13 5.28 37.74
CA LYS A 122 2.91 4.60 37.27
C LYS A 122 3.25 3.41 36.37
N GLN A 123 4.20 3.56 35.47
CA GLN A 123 4.68 2.46 34.61
C GLN A 123 5.31 1.33 35.43
N ASP A 124 6.09 1.67 36.46
CA ASP A 124 6.75 0.70 37.32
C ASP A 124 5.76 -0.05 38.28
N THR A 125 4.61 0.59 38.60
CA THR A 125 3.66 0.05 39.57
C THR A 125 2.54 -0.75 38.91
N TYR A 126 2.13 -0.42 37.68
CA TYR A 126 0.95 -1.03 37.04
C TYR A 126 1.31 -1.73 35.75
N PHE A 127 1.09 -3.03 35.69
CA PHE A 127 1.25 -3.83 34.47
C PHE A 127 0.25 -3.43 33.37
N LEU A 128 -0.96 -3.03 33.78
CA LEU A 128 -2.01 -2.53 32.89
C LEU A 128 -2.61 -1.27 33.49
N SER A 129 -2.52 -0.13 32.79
CA SER A 129 -3.18 1.09 33.20
C SER A 129 -3.99 1.64 32.02
N LYS A 130 -5.30 1.84 32.23
CA LYS A 130 -6.19 2.52 31.30
C LYS A 130 -6.52 3.90 31.85
N THR A 131 -6.22 4.97 31.10
CA THR A 131 -6.62 6.32 31.50
C THR A 131 -8.09 6.51 31.13
N LEU A 132 -8.94 6.69 32.15
CA LEU A 132 -10.34 7.04 31.97
C LEU A 132 -10.45 8.56 31.93
N THR A 133 -10.91 9.13 30.83
CA THR A 133 -11.21 10.56 30.75
C THR A 133 -12.64 10.79 31.20
N ALA A 134 -12.80 11.35 32.41
CA ALA A 134 -14.10 11.75 32.93
C ALA A 134 -14.44 13.16 32.46
N GLY A 135 -15.50 13.30 31.69
CA GLY A 135 -16.06 14.57 31.23
C GLY A 135 -17.57 14.43 31.08
N LYS A 136 -18.30 15.54 30.84
CA LYS A 136 -19.76 15.51 30.58
C LYS A 136 -20.14 14.69 29.31
N ARG A 137 -19.19 14.13 28.60
CA ARG A 137 -19.39 13.17 27.50
C ARG A 137 -19.28 11.76 28.06
N LYS A 138 -20.21 10.88 27.65
CA LYS A 138 -20.21 9.45 27.96
C LYS A 138 -18.79 8.91 27.87
N LEU A 139 -18.36 8.05 28.82
CA LEU A 139 -17.13 7.24 28.69
C LEU A 139 -17.15 6.56 27.32
N SER A 140 -16.46 7.14 26.38
CA SER A 140 -16.27 6.55 25.07
C SER A 140 -15.10 5.60 25.22
N GLU A 141 -15.38 4.31 25.32
CA GLU A 141 -14.34 3.32 25.11
C GLU A 141 -13.80 3.50 23.71
N ALA A 142 -12.48 3.58 23.59
CA ALA A 142 -11.82 3.88 22.30
C ALA A 142 -11.95 2.75 21.25
N GLY A 143 -12.72 1.71 21.54
CA GLY A 143 -13.02 0.61 20.61
C GLY A 143 -11.87 -0.36 20.33
N GLY A 144 -10.68 -0.15 20.91
CA GLY A 144 -9.50 -1.00 20.78
C GLY A 144 -8.59 -0.91 22.00
N LEU A 145 -7.74 -1.93 22.20
CA LEU A 145 -6.79 -1.98 23.32
C LEU A 145 -5.62 -1.01 23.11
N ILE A 146 -5.23 -0.75 21.87
CA ILE A 146 -4.07 0.07 21.45
C ILE A 146 -4.57 1.23 20.64
N MET A 147 -4.29 2.46 21.07
CA MET A 147 -4.63 3.68 20.31
C MET A 147 -3.73 3.86 19.07
N GLY A 148 -2.55 3.22 19.10
CA GLY A 148 -1.58 3.29 18.01
C GLY A 148 -0.81 4.60 17.95
N LYS A 149 -0.65 5.29 19.08
CA LYS A 149 0.12 6.54 19.18
C LYS A 149 1.57 6.35 18.73
N ASN A 150 2.17 5.24 19.13
CA ASN A 150 3.56 4.92 18.83
C ASN A 150 3.80 4.53 17.36
N LEU A 151 2.75 4.29 16.58
CA LEU A 151 2.83 4.04 15.13
C LEU A 151 2.76 5.34 14.31
N ARG A 152 2.08 6.37 14.83
CA ARG A 152 1.85 7.61 14.07
C ARG A 152 3.16 8.32 13.74
N THR A 153 3.98 8.62 14.76
CA THR A 153 5.25 9.32 14.55
C THR A 153 6.19 8.59 13.59
N PRO A 154 6.46 7.27 13.74
CA PRO A 154 7.21 6.53 12.73
C PRO A 154 6.60 6.60 11.32
N PHE A 155 5.30 6.48 11.16
CA PHE A 155 4.67 6.57 9.84
C PHE A 155 4.87 7.96 9.21
N ASP A 156 4.68 9.04 9.99
CA ASP A 156 4.91 10.39 9.51
C ASP A 156 6.38 10.60 9.09
N HIS A 157 7.34 10.01 9.80
CA HIS A 157 8.76 10.05 9.44
C HIS A 157 9.10 9.19 8.21
N LEU A 158 8.52 8.00 8.10
CA LEU A 158 8.78 7.08 6.99
C LEU A 158 8.15 7.56 5.67
N THR A 159 7.14 8.44 5.76
CA THR A 159 6.45 9.05 4.62
C THR A 159 6.76 10.54 4.48
N VAL A 160 7.92 10.98 4.95
CA VAL A 160 8.36 12.39 4.79
C VAL A 160 8.27 12.81 3.31
N GLY A 161 7.66 13.99 3.08
CA GLY A 161 7.35 14.49 1.73
C GLY A 161 5.97 14.08 1.21
N TYR A 162 5.25 13.19 1.92
CA TYR A 162 3.90 12.73 1.57
C TYR A 162 2.92 12.86 2.76
N ASN A 163 3.20 13.79 3.68
CA ASN A 163 2.40 14.00 4.89
C ASN A 163 1.16 14.88 4.67
N ASP A 164 1.07 15.52 3.50
CA ASP A 164 -0.13 16.25 3.08
C ASP A 164 -1.13 15.31 2.38
N SER A 165 -2.36 15.80 2.17
CA SER A 165 -3.34 15.09 1.36
C SER A 165 -2.94 15.12 -0.11
N ILE A 166 -2.66 13.96 -0.67
CA ILE A 166 -2.20 13.78 -2.05
C ILE A 166 -3.04 12.74 -2.80
N ASP A 167 -2.98 12.78 -4.13
CA ASP A 167 -3.48 11.70 -5.00
C ASP A 167 -2.43 10.59 -5.07
N PHE A 168 -2.78 9.40 -4.63
CA PHE A 168 -1.85 8.25 -4.59
C PHE A 168 -1.49 7.72 -5.98
N ASN A 169 -2.24 8.08 -7.03
CA ASN A 169 -1.84 7.81 -8.41
C ASN A 169 -0.62 8.64 -8.85
N ARG A 170 -0.28 9.69 -8.10
CA ARG A 170 0.88 10.56 -8.36
C ARG A 170 2.12 10.19 -7.53
N LEU A 171 2.06 9.16 -6.72
CA LEU A 171 3.22 8.60 -6.05
C LEU A 171 4.23 8.06 -7.08
N PRO A 172 5.52 7.94 -6.74
CA PRO A 172 6.54 7.32 -7.61
C PRO A 172 6.07 5.99 -8.22
N ILE A 173 5.36 5.17 -7.43
CA ILE A 173 4.57 4.05 -7.92
C ILE A 173 3.13 4.26 -7.44
N PRO A 174 2.13 4.35 -8.34
CA PRO A 174 0.72 4.42 -8.02
C PRO A 174 0.30 3.38 -6.98
N PHE A 175 -0.45 3.82 -5.97
CA PHE A 175 -0.78 3.00 -4.81
C PHE A 175 -2.27 3.08 -4.45
N SER A 176 -2.80 1.98 -3.93
CA SER A 176 -4.08 1.96 -3.21
C SER A 176 -4.02 0.98 -2.03
N CYS A 177 -4.76 1.29 -0.99
CA CYS A 177 -4.95 0.35 0.13
C CYS A 177 -6.39 0.37 0.62
N VAL A 178 -6.77 -0.76 1.21
CA VAL A 178 -8.15 -1.03 1.60
C VAL A 178 -8.34 -0.86 3.10
N ALA A 179 -9.43 -0.21 3.48
CA ALA A 179 -10.02 -0.29 4.81
C ALA A 179 -11.47 -0.78 4.72
N THR A 180 -12.06 -1.13 5.85
CA THR A 180 -13.48 -1.49 5.96
C THR A 180 -14.21 -0.42 6.75
N ASN A 181 -15.27 0.15 6.20
CA ASN A 181 -16.20 0.97 6.94
C ASN A 181 -17.22 0.09 7.66
N ILE A 182 -17.17 0.03 8.98
CA ILE A 182 -18.08 -0.81 9.78
C ILE A 182 -19.45 -0.18 10.03
N VAL A 183 -19.69 1.04 9.58
CA VAL A 183 -21.01 1.70 9.71
C VAL A 183 -22.01 1.09 8.73
N ASP A 184 -21.56 0.88 7.48
CA ASP A 184 -22.36 0.37 6.37
C ASP A 184 -21.83 -0.95 5.79
N ASN A 185 -20.75 -1.48 6.37
CA ASN A 185 -20.08 -2.71 5.94
C ASN A 185 -19.50 -2.61 4.52
N SER A 186 -19.14 -1.41 4.06
CA SER A 186 -18.52 -1.19 2.76
C SER A 186 -17.01 -1.35 2.79
N GLU A 187 -16.43 -1.64 1.63
CA GLU A 187 -15.02 -1.51 1.33
C GLU A 187 -14.70 -0.03 1.10
N TYR A 188 -13.58 0.45 1.61
CA TYR A 188 -13.12 1.81 1.39
C TYR A 188 -11.69 1.78 0.85
N ASP A 189 -11.57 2.14 -0.42
CA ASP A 189 -10.32 2.11 -1.16
C ASP A 189 -9.68 3.49 -1.13
N PHE A 190 -8.52 3.58 -0.49
CA PHE A 190 -7.77 4.81 -0.45
C PHE A 190 -6.99 5.01 -1.75
N HIS A 191 -7.40 6.01 -2.54
CA HIS A 191 -6.68 6.51 -3.71
C HIS A 191 -6.12 7.92 -3.48
N SER A 192 -6.43 8.53 -2.34
CA SER A 192 -5.96 9.86 -1.96
C SER A 192 -6.07 10.09 -0.46
N GLY A 193 -5.45 11.17 0.01
CA GLY A 193 -5.44 11.56 1.42
C GLY A 193 -4.02 11.58 1.99
N VAL A 194 -3.91 11.56 3.31
CA VAL A 194 -2.63 11.43 4.02
C VAL A 194 -2.22 9.95 4.00
N LEU A 195 -1.08 9.64 3.40
CA LEU A 195 -0.64 8.25 3.20
C LEU A 195 -0.51 7.48 4.53
N ALA A 196 0.07 8.11 5.54
CA ALA A 196 0.19 7.52 6.88
C ALA A 196 -1.17 7.17 7.50
N GLU A 197 -2.20 8.02 7.31
CA GLU A 197 -3.56 7.77 7.77
C GLU A 197 -4.22 6.62 7.01
N ALA A 198 -4.03 6.54 5.70
CA ALA A 198 -4.55 5.47 4.87
C ALA A 198 -3.98 4.10 5.30
N MET A 199 -2.65 4.00 5.44
CA MET A 199 -1.98 2.80 5.94
C MET A 199 -2.44 2.44 7.36
N ARG A 200 -2.56 3.46 8.26
CA ARG A 200 -3.01 3.24 9.63
C ARG A 200 -4.47 2.77 9.68
N SER A 201 -5.33 3.27 8.80
CA SER A 201 -6.73 2.82 8.68
C SER A 201 -6.79 1.36 8.23
N SER A 202 -6.03 1.02 7.19
CA SER A 202 -5.96 -0.32 6.62
C SER A 202 -5.49 -1.40 7.60
N MET A 203 -4.68 -1.03 8.62
CA MET A 203 -4.17 -1.95 9.64
C MET A 203 -4.91 -1.91 10.98
N SER A 204 -6.05 -1.22 11.06
CA SER A 204 -6.82 -1.07 12.30
C SER A 204 -7.60 -2.35 12.65
N ILE A 205 -6.88 -3.41 13.02
CA ILE A 205 -7.48 -4.70 13.40
C ILE A 205 -8.46 -4.49 14.56
N PRO A 206 -9.74 -4.88 14.41
CA PRO A 206 -10.74 -4.75 15.46
C PRO A 206 -10.27 -5.38 16.77
N LEU A 207 -10.63 -4.77 17.89
CA LEU A 207 -10.23 -5.11 19.26
C LEU A 207 -8.74 -4.87 19.58
N ALA A 208 -7.83 -5.02 18.61
CA ALA A 208 -6.41 -4.73 18.82
C ALA A 208 -6.15 -3.22 18.73
N PHE A 209 -6.56 -2.58 17.65
CA PHE A 209 -6.35 -1.16 17.44
C PHE A 209 -7.65 -0.35 17.47
N THR A 210 -7.54 0.88 17.93
CA THR A 210 -8.65 1.84 17.84
C THR A 210 -8.96 2.12 16.36
N PRO A 211 -10.25 2.04 15.97
CA PRO A 211 -10.70 2.41 14.63
C PRO A 211 -10.37 3.87 14.28
N ILE A 212 -10.17 4.15 13.01
CA ILE A 212 -9.97 5.51 12.50
C ILE A 212 -11.34 6.09 12.12
N ARG A 213 -11.63 7.29 12.62
CA ARG A 213 -12.85 8.03 12.28
C ARG A 213 -12.55 9.05 11.19
N LYS A 214 -13.29 8.98 10.08
CA LYS A 214 -13.14 9.88 8.92
C LYS A 214 -14.53 10.34 8.47
N GLY A 215 -14.92 11.56 8.86
CA GLY A 215 -16.29 12.02 8.69
C GLY A 215 -17.27 11.10 9.43
N ASP A 216 -18.27 10.59 8.73
CA ASP A 216 -19.28 9.66 9.26
C ASP A 216 -18.83 8.19 9.22
N MET A 217 -17.66 7.91 8.68
CA MET A 217 -17.10 6.55 8.58
C MET A 217 -16.34 6.16 9.85
N VAL A 218 -16.39 4.87 10.17
CA VAL A 218 -15.57 4.21 11.19
C VAL A 218 -14.77 3.11 10.50
N LEU A 219 -13.49 3.40 10.24
CA LEU A 219 -12.61 2.55 9.44
C LEU A 219 -11.82 1.58 10.32
N VAL A 220 -11.85 0.33 9.93
CA VAL A 220 -11.07 -0.76 10.51
C VAL A 220 -10.27 -1.47 9.43
N ASP A 221 -9.52 -2.51 9.81
CA ASP A 221 -8.68 -3.31 8.91
C ASP A 221 -9.45 -3.76 7.66
N GLY A 222 -8.85 -3.53 6.50
CA GLY A 222 -9.44 -3.86 5.21
C GLY A 222 -9.63 -5.36 4.97
N GLY A 223 -8.90 -6.20 5.73
CA GLY A 223 -8.99 -7.64 5.62
C GLY A 223 -10.38 -8.21 5.90
N LEU A 224 -11.25 -7.45 6.57
CA LEU A 224 -12.65 -7.85 6.77
C LEU A 224 -13.45 -7.87 5.46
N ARG A 225 -13.08 -7.08 4.44
CA ARG A 225 -13.82 -6.99 3.17
C ARG A 225 -12.99 -7.46 1.98
N ASN A 226 -11.73 -7.00 1.89
CA ASN A 226 -10.85 -7.31 0.78
C ASN A 226 -9.41 -7.49 1.29
N ASN A 227 -9.07 -8.73 1.65
CA ASN A 227 -7.74 -9.04 2.19
C ASN A 227 -6.65 -9.20 1.13
N TYR A 228 -7.01 -9.15 -0.16
CA TYR A 228 -6.09 -9.35 -1.28
C TYR A 228 -6.59 -8.56 -2.51
N PRO A 229 -6.31 -7.24 -2.59
CA PRO A 229 -6.99 -6.30 -3.48
C PRO A 229 -6.49 -6.35 -4.94
N ALA A 230 -6.65 -7.50 -5.61
CA ALA A 230 -6.28 -7.67 -7.02
C ALA A 230 -7.27 -7.01 -7.97
N ASP A 231 -8.54 -6.94 -7.61
CA ASP A 231 -9.58 -6.20 -8.33
C ASP A 231 -9.23 -4.72 -8.43
N ILE A 232 -8.83 -4.08 -7.33
CA ILE A 232 -8.39 -2.69 -7.32
C ILE A 232 -7.18 -2.49 -8.23
N ALA A 233 -6.22 -3.42 -8.23
CA ALA A 233 -5.10 -3.36 -9.16
C ALA A 233 -5.56 -3.38 -10.62
N ARG A 234 -6.56 -4.19 -10.97
CA ARG A 234 -7.18 -4.21 -12.31
C ARG A 234 -7.87 -2.87 -12.62
N GLU A 235 -8.64 -2.32 -11.68
CA GLU A 235 -9.31 -1.02 -11.83
C GLU A 235 -8.32 0.13 -12.03
N MET A 236 -7.13 0.06 -11.38
CA MET A 236 -6.03 0.99 -11.61
C MET A 236 -5.31 0.79 -12.96
N GLY A 237 -5.73 -0.19 -13.76
CA GLY A 237 -5.22 -0.45 -15.11
C GLY A 237 -4.06 -1.42 -15.19
N ALA A 238 -3.94 -2.36 -14.24
CA ALA A 238 -2.97 -3.45 -14.32
C ALA A 238 -3.30 -4.40 -15.46
N GLY A 239 -2.40 -4.56 -16.41
CA GLY A 239 -2.47 -5.59 -17.45
C GLY A 239 -1.95 -6.95 -16.95
N TYR A 240 -1.08 -6.94 -15.93
CA TYR A 240 -0.49 -8.13 -15.34
C TYR A 240 -0.39 -7.97 -13.82
N ILE A 241 -0.80 -8.99 -13.06
CA ILE A 241 -0.81 -8.98 -11.61
C ILE A 241 0.11 -10.06 -11.04
N ILE A 242 1.08 -9.65 -10.24
CA ILE A 242 1.86 -10.52 -9.36
C ILE A 242 1.35 -10.30 -7.94
N GLY A 243 0.68 -11.28 -7.39
CA GLY A 243 0.10 -11.16 -6.06
C GLY A 243 0.82 -12.03 -5.03
N ALA A 244 1.14 -11.46 -3.88
CA ALA A 244 1.72 -12.16 -2.74
C ALA A 244 0.69 -12.29 -1.62
N THR A 245 0.43 -13.51 -1.17
CA THR A 245 -0.46 -13.77 -0.06
C THR A 245 0.23 -14.57 1.04
N VAL A 246 -0.02 -14.15 2.27
CA VAL A 246 0.42 -14.84 3.50
C VAL A 246 -0.77 -15.52 4.21
N GLN A 247 -1.92 -15.58 3.54
CA GLN A 247 -3.08 -16.29 4.03
C GLN A 247 -2.80 -17.80 3.95
N GLY A 248 -2.90 -18.47 5.09
CA GLY A 248 -2.64 -19.91 5.21
C GLY A 248 -3.79 -20.77 4.68
N PRO A 249 -3.63 -22.09 4.76
CA PRO A 249 -4.74 -23.02 4.51
C PRO A 249 -5.88 -22.80 5.52
N PRO A 250 -7.10 -23.31 5.22
CA PRO A 250 -8.20 -23.28 6.18
C PRO A 250 -7.77 -23.87 7.54
N LYS A 251 -8.15 -23.22 8.62
CA LYS A 251 -7.84 -23.66 9.98
C LYS A 251 -8.78 -24.79 10.41
N THR A 252 -8.25 -25.69 11.21
CA THR A 252 -9.02 -26.75 11.87
C THR A 252 -9.59 -26.25 13.22
N ALA A 253 -10.47 -27.01 13.85
CA ALA A 253 -10.98 -26.68 15.18
C ALA A 253 -9.85 -26.56 16.23
N ASP A 254 -8.81 -27.38 16.10
CA ASP A 254 -7.66 -27.37 17.01
C ASP A 254 -6.80 -26.10 16.88
N ASP A 255 -6.81 -25.45 15.73
CA ASP A 255 -6.10 -24.18 15.48
C ASP A 255 -6.84 -22.98 16.10
N LEU A 256 -8.09 -23.12 16.50
CA LEU A 256 -8.99 -22.05 16.94
C LEU A 256 -9.12 -21.96 18.46
N THR A 257 -8.10 -22.34 19.20
CA THR A 257 -8.09 -22.35 20.67
C THR A 257 -7.74 -20.99 21.30
N SER A 258 -7.23 -20.02 20.51
CA SER A 258 -6.88 -18.67 20.99
C SER A 258 -7.79 -17.59 20.42
N GLY A 259 -8.03 -16.52 21.18
CA GLY A 259 -8.83 -15.37 20.71
C GLY A 259 -8.26 -14.73 19.44
N SER A 260 -6.93 -14.65 19.30
CA SER A 260 -6.28 -14.16 18.07
C SER A 260 -6.47 -15.12 16.89
N GLY A 261 -6.48 -16.43 17.14
CA GLY A 261 -6.78 -17.45 16.13
C GLY A 261 -8.21 -17.33 15.63
N VAL A 262 -9.17 -17.18 16.53
CA VAL A 262 -10.60 -16.99 16.21
C VAL A 262 -10.82 -15.69 15.44
N LEU A 263 -10.24 -14.56 15.90
CA LEU A 263 -10.35 -13.29 15.20
C LEU A 263 -9.78 -13.35 13.77
N GLY A 264 -8.60 -13.96 13.60
CA GLY A 264 -8.02 -14.17 12.27
C GLY A 264 -8.92 -15.03 11.38
N GLN A 265 -9.56 -16.07 11.93
CA GLN A 265 -10.48 -16.90 11.17
C GLN A 265 -11.76 -16.17 10.78
N ILE A 266 -12.30 -15.31 11.64
CA ILE A 266 -13.45 -14.45 11.32
C ILE A 266 -13.14 -13.56 10.12
N ILE A 267 -11.94 -12.96 10.07
CA ILE A 267 -11.47 -12.18 8.93
C ILE A 267 -11.41 -13.05 7.68
N ASP A 268 -10.73 -14.21 7.77
CA ASP A 268 -10.55 -15.12 6.63
C ASP A 268 -11.90 -15.62 6.06
N VAL A 269 -12.85 -15.96 6.92
CA VAL A 269 -14.20 -16.42 6.48
C VAL A 269 -14.99 -15.28 5.85
N ASN A 270 -14.94 -14.09 6.43
CA ASN A 270 -15.72 -12.95 5.96
C ASN A 270 -15.27 -12.46 4.57
N CYS A 271 -13.96 -12.47 4.29
CA CYS A 271 -13.43 -12.06 2.99
C CYS A 271 -13.25 -13.19 1.97
N LYS A 272 -13.58 -14.44 2.32
CA LYS A 272 -13.23 -15.63 1.51
C LYS A 272 -13.67 -15.52 0.06
N ASN A 273 -14.92 -15.17 -0.20
CA ASN A 273 -15.46 -15.11 -1.56
C ASN A 273 -14.74 -14.04 -2.40
N LYS A 274 -14.49 -12.88 -1.81
CA LYS A 274 -13.74 -11.80 -2.46
C LYS A 274 -12.27 -12.21 -2.71
N TYR A 275 -11.65 -12.85 -1.72
CA TYR A 275 -10.30 -13.37 -1.83
C TYR A 275 -10.16 -14.40 -2.96
N ASP A 276 -11.06 -15.37 -3.04
CA ASP A 276 -11.03 -16.40 -4.09
C ASP A 276 -11.26 -15.77 -5.48
N ALA A 277 -12.18 -14.81 -5.60
CA ALA A 277 -12.40 -14.07 -6.84
C ALA A 277 -11.13 -13.29 -7.26
N ASN A 278 -10.48 -12.62 -6.31
CA ASN A 278 -9.26 -11.86 -6.57
C ASN A 278 -8.07 -12.78 -6.92
N LEU A 279 -7.97 -13.96 -6.33
CA LEU A 279 -6.98 -14.95 -6.76
C LEU A 279 -7.20 -15.40 -8.21
N SER A 280 -8.46 -15.55 -8.64
CA SER A 280 -8.77 -16.02 -9.99
C SER A 280 -8.37 -15.04 -11.10
N ILE A 281 -8.26 -13.74 -10.79
CA ILE A 281 -7.83 -12.70 -11.74
C ILE A 281 -6.35 -12.36 -11.62
N THR A 282 -5.60 -13.04 -10.75
CA THR A 282 -4.17 -12.86 -10.54
C THR A 282 -3.38 -13.74 -11.49
N ASP A 283 -2.43 -13.16 -12.23
CA ASP A 283 -1.64 -13.90 -13.22
C ASP A 283 -0.58 -14.78 -12.57
N ILE A 284 0.11 -14.28 -11.54
CA ILE A 284 1.05 -15.03 -10.70
C ILE A 284 0.67 -14.87 -9.23
N ALA A 285 0.14 -15.91 -8.61
CA ALA A 285 -0.17 -15.92 -7.19
C ALA A 285 0.95 -16.62 -6.38
N ILE A 286 1.68 -15.83 -5.60
CA ILE A 286 2.75 -16.30 -4.72
C ILE A 286 2.16 -16.54 -3.33
N ARG A 287 2.02 -17.80 -2.95
CA ARG A 287 1.61 -18.18 -1.60
C ARG A 287 2.85 -18.37 -0.74
N VAL A 288 3.10 -17.39 0.15
CA VAL A 288 4.25 -17.44 1.03
C VAL A 288 3.99 -18.45 2.16
N ASN A 289 4.92 -19.38 2.34
CA ASN A 289 4.82 -20.33 3.45
C ASN A 289 5.13 -19.63 4.78
N THR A 290 4.11 -19.47 5.60
CA THR A 290 4.20 -18.87 6.93
C THR A 290 3.87 -19.88 8.05
N ALA A 291 4.09 -21.18 7.81
CA ALA A 291 3.88 -22.22 8.82
C ALA A 291 4.74 -21.95 10.06
N GLY A 292 4.15 -22.12 11.23
CA GLY A 292 4.80 -21.82 12.51
C GLY A 292 4.73 -20.35 12.96
N TYR A 293 4.21 -19.45 12.11
CA TYR A 293 4.02 -18.03 12.43
C TYR A 293 2.55 -17.64 12.46
N ASN A 294 2.18 -16.73 13.34
CA ASN A 294 0.85 -16.15 13.42
C ASN A 294 0.89 -14.63 13.18
N ALA A 295 -0.28 -13.99 13.15
CA ALA A 295 -0.40 -12.56 12.89
C ALA A 295 0.26 -11.66 13.96
N ALA A 296 0.59 -12.21 15.15
CA ALA A 296 1.23 -11.50 16.25
C ALA A 296 2.74 -11.82 16.39
N SER A 297 3.33 -12.60 15.49
CA SER A 297 4.73 -13.06 15.55
C SER A 297 5.74 -11.98 15.16
N PHE A 298 5.59 -10.77 15.69
CA PHE A 298 6.44 -9.61 15.34
C PHE A 298 7.88 -9.75 15.85
N THR A 299 8.13 -10.55 16.86
CA THR A 299 9.50 -10.79 17.40
C THR A 299 10.38 -11.61 16.45
N HIS A 300 9.81 -12.19 15.42
CA HIS A 300 10.49 -13.04 14.43
C HIS A 300 10.78 -12.31 13.12
N ALA A 301 10.73 -10.99 13.08
CA ALA A 301 11.06 -10.21 11.89
C ALA A 301 12.50 -10.42 11.39
N ALA A 302 13.37 -11.02 12.20
CA ALA A 302 14.76 -11.31 11.86
C ALA A 302 14.97 -12.64 11.10
N ILE A 303 13.91 -13.42 10.87
CA ILE A 303 13.94 -14.66 10.11
C ILE A 303 13.49 -14.37 8.67
#